data_1d91ea0f6fd9d6f29f3a33ba69f4fd1e
#
_entry.id   1d91ea0f6fd9d6f29f3a33ba69f4fd1e
#
_cell.length_a   1.000
_cell.length_b   1.000
_cell.length_c   1.000
_cell.angle_alpha   90.00
_cell.angle_beta   90.00
_cell.angle_gamma   90.00
#
_symmetry.space_group_name_H-M   'P 1'
#
loop_
_entity.id
_entity.type
_entity.pdbx_description
1 polymer ?
#
loop_
_entity_poly.entity_id
_entity_poly.type
_entity_poly.pdbx_seq_one_letter_code
_entity_poly.pdbx_strand_id
1 'polypeptide(L)'
;MRPDDIVLVDRDCHKSHHYGMVLAGANVVYLNSYPLNEYSMYGAVPLREIKHQLLKLKAAGKLDRVWMLLLTNCTFDGIVYNVERVIEECLAIKPDLIFLWDEAWFAFARFGPTYRQRTAMNAANVLRDRFKSDAHAAAYESQQKELKGADDETLLNTPLIPPPNSRVRIYATQSTHKTLTSLRQGSMIHVND
;
A
#
# COMPACT_ATOMS: atom_id res chain seq x y z
N MET A 1 15.16 -0.61 -7.18
CA MET A 1 14.40 -1.45 -8.12
C MET A 1 15.34 -1.84 -9.24
N ARG A 2 15.32 -3.08 -9.67
CA ARG A 2 16.12 -3.62 -10.76
C ARG A 2 15.21 -3.90 -11.95
N PRO A 3 15.74 -3.96 -13.18
CA PRO A 3 14.96 -4.49 -14.31
C PRO A 3 14.33 -5.84 -13.95
N ASP A 4 13.09 -6.05 -14.37
CA ASP A 4 12.28 -7.23 -14.07
C ASP A 4 11.76 -7.37 -12.62
N ASP A 5 12.04 -6.47 -11.69
CA ASP A 5 11.32 -6.45 -10.42
C ASP A 5 9.82 -6.22 -10.67
N ILE A 6 9.00 -6.81 -9.81
CA ILE A 6 7.54 -6.74 -9.95
C ILE A 6 6.99 -5.58 -9.12
N VAL A 7 6.16 -4.75 -9.75
CA VAL A 7 5.38 -3.70 -9.10
C VAL A 7 3.90 -4.06 -9.18
N LEU A 8 3.24 -4.12 -8.03
CA LEU A 8 1.79 -4.18 -7.96
C LEU A 8 1.26 -2.75 -8.00
N VAL A 9 0.32 -2.45 -8.88
CA VAL A 9 -0.19 -1.09 -9.07
C VAL A 9 -1.68 -1.09 -9.35
N ASP A 10 -2.40 -0.10 -8.80
CA ASP A 10 -3.79 0.12 -9.19
C ASP A 10 -3.89 0.49 -10.67
N ARG A 11 -4.91 -0.01 -11.34
CA ARG A 11 -5.11 0.26 -12.77
C ARG A 11 -5.41 1.72 -13.04
N ASP A 12 -5.97 2.43 -12.06
CA ASP A 12 -6.40 3.82 -12.17
C ASP A 12 -5.31 4.82 -11.76
N CYS A 13 -4.06 4.37 -11.61
CA CYS A 13 -2.95 5.23 -11.25
C CYS A 13 -2.67 6.31 -12.30
N HIS A 14 -2.10 7.43 -11.85
CA HIS A 14 -1.70 8.50 -12.76
C HIS A 14 -0.65 8.04 -13.78
N LYS A 15 -0.75 8.52 -15.01
CA LYS A 15 0.12 8.13 -16.14
C LYS A 15 1.63 8.24 -15.86
N SER A 16 2.05 9.15 -14.97
CA SER A 16 3.47 9.28 -14.60
C SER A 16 4.04 8.02 -13.96
N HIS A 17 3.21 7.23 -13.27
CA HIS A 17 3.63 5.97 -12.69
C HIS A 17 3.92 4.93 -13.77
N HIS A 18 3.10 4.86 -14.83
CA HIS A 18 3.37 4.00 -15.99
C HIS A 18 4.70 4.37 -16.66
N TYR A 19 4.94 5.66 -16.87
CA TYR A 19 6.21 6.11 -17.44
C TYR A 19 7.40 5.78 -16.53
N GLY A 20 7.25 5.96 -15.22
CA GLY A 20 8.29 5.59 -14.24
C GLY A 20 8.60 4.08 -14.27
N MET A 21 7.59 3.22 -14.37
CA MET A 21 7.77 1.78 -14.46
C MET A 21 8.44 1.35 -15.77
N VAL A 22 8.10 1.98 -16.90
CA VAL A 22 8.77 1.74 -18.20
C VAL A 22 10.24 2.13 -18.10
N LEU A 23 10.55 3.32 -17.57
CA LEU A 23 11.94 3.78 -17.41
C LEU A 23 12.75 2.89 -16.47
N ALA A 24 12.12 2.31 -15.47
CA ALA A 24 12.76 1.41 -14.52
C ALA A 24 12.91 -0.03 -15.04
N GLY A 25 12.30 -0.38 -16.18
CA GLY A 25 12.24 -1.74 -16.69
C GLY A 25 11.49 -2.71 -15.79
N ALA A 26 10.49 -2.22 -15.03
CA ALA A 26 9.74 -3.01 -14.08
C ALA A 26 8.66 -3.87 -14.76
N ASN A 27 8.43 -5.06 -14.23
CA ASN A 27 7.25 -5.87 -14.58
C ASN A 27 6.05 -5.40 -13.78
N VAL A 28 4.95 -5.12 -14.46
CA VAL A 28 3.75 -4.56 -13.85
C VAL A 28 2.69 -5.63 -13.66
N VAL A 29 2.15 -5.72 -12.45
CA VAL A 29 0.94 -6.48 -12.14
C VAL A 29 -0.15 -5.50 -11.77
N TYR A 30 -1.14 -5.36 -12.63
CA TYR A 30 -2.27 -4.48 -12.39
C TYR A 30 -3.25 -5.09 -11.41
N LEU A 31 -3.63 -4.28 -10.43
CA LEU A 31 -4.68 -4.57 -9.47
C LEU A 31 -6.00 -4.00 -9.97
N ASN A 32 -7.07 -4.76 -9.88
CA ASN A 32 -8.38 -4.31 -10.33
C ASN A 32 -9.13 -3.64 -9.19
N SER A 33 -9.52 -2.39 -9.44
CA SER A 33 -10.39 -1.63 -8.56
C SER A 33 -11.83 -2.19 -8.59
N TYR A 34 -12.55 -2.01 -7.50
CA TYR A 34 -13.95 -2.41 -7.42
C TYR A 34 -14.83 -1.45 -8.26
N PRO A 35 -15.65 -1.93 -9.21
CA PRO A 35 -16.50 -1.07 -10.01
C PRO A 35 -17.70 -0.58 -9.18
N LEU A 36 -17.93 0.74 -9.20
CA LEU A 36 -19.10 1.39 -8.63
C LEU A 36 -20.04 1.80 -9.77
N ASN A 37 -20.73 0.82 -10.32
CA ASN A 37 -21.52 0.97 -11.55
C ASN A 37 -22.62 2.04 -11.44
N GLU A 38 -23.23 2.20 -10.26
CA GLU A 38 -24.27 3.22 -10.03
C GLU A 38 -23.74 4.64 -10.19
N TYR A 39 -22.45 4.85 -9.97
CA TYR A 39 -21.79 6.15 -10.06
C TYR A 39 -20.90 6.30 -11.30
N SER A 40 -20.84 5.26 -12.15
CA SER A 40 -19.95 5.22 -13.33
C SER A 40 -18.49 5.52 -12.99
N MET A 41 -18.00 5.01 -11.86
CA MET A 41 -16.65 5.22 -11.36
C MET A 41 -16.03 3.93 -10.80
N TYR A 42 -14.72 3.96 -10.60
CA TYR A 42 -14.02 2.90 -9.89
C TYR A 42 -13.88 3.23 -8.40
N GLY A 43 -14.03 2.22 -7.55
CA GLY A 43 -13.73 2.30 -6.13
C GLY A 43 -12.26 2.00 -5.84
N ALA A 44 -11.97 1.65 -4.59
CA ALA A 44 -10.64 1.20 -4.20
C ALA A 44 -10.33 -0.20 -4.75
N VAL A 45 -9.03 -0.52 -4.84
CA VAL A 45 -8.58 -1.91 -4.94
C VAL A 45 -8.88 -2.61 -3.61
N PRO A 46 -9.68 -3.69 -3.59
CA PRO A 46 -9.94 -4.43 -2.37
C PRO A 46 -8.64 -5.00 -1.78
N LEU A 47 -8.47 -4.90 -0.46
CA LEU A 47 -7.30 -5.49 0.20
C LEU A 47 -7.18 -7.00 -0.07
N ARG A 48 -8.32 -7.69 -0.18
CA ARG A 48 -8.38 -9.10 -0.58
C ARG A 48 -7.72 -9.34 -1.94
N GLU A 49 -7.90 -8.44 -2.92
CA GLU A 49 -7.28 -8.53 -4.23
C GLU A 49 -5.76 -8.36 -4.13
N ILE A 50 -5.29 -7.40 -3.33
CA ILE A 50 -3.86 -7.19 -3.11
C ILE A 50 -3.23 -8.45 -2.50
N LYS A 51 -3.82 -8.99 -1.45
CA LYS A 51 -3.36 -10.24 -0.81
C LYS A 51 -3.37 -11.41 -1.79
N HIS A 52 -4.43 -11.56 -2.59
CA HIS A 52 -4.55 -12.61 -3.59
C HIS A 52 -3.40 -12.57 -4.60
N GLN A 53 -3.07 -11.38 -5.12
CA GLN A 53 -1.94 -11.25 -6.06
C GLN A 53 -0.60 -11.58 -5.38
N LEU A 54 -0.38 -11.20 -4.13
CA LEU A 54 0.83 -11.55 -3.37
C LEU A 54 0.93 -13.07 -3.16
N LEU A 55 -0.15 -13.74 -2.74
CA LEU A 55 -0.18 -15.20 -2.55
C LEU A 55 0.00 -15.94 -3.86
N LYS A 56 -0.62 -15.50 -4.94
CA LYS A 56 -0.44 -16.05 -6.29
C LYS A 56 1.02 -15.96 -6.74
N LEU A 57 1.67 -14.83 -6.52
CA LEU A 57 3.09 -14.66 -6.82
C LEU A 57 3.99 -15.51 -5.92
N LYS A 58 3.60 -15.71 -4.66
CA LYS A 58 4.26 -16.63 -3.73
C LYS A 58 4.20 -18.06 -4.23
N ALA A 59 3.00 -18.54 -4.60
CA ALA A 59 2.82 -19.89 -5.17
C ALA A 59 3.59 -20.10 -6.47
N ALA A 60 3.76 -19.04 -7.29
CA ALA A 60 4.56 -19.07 -8.51
C ALA A 60 6.08 -18.95 -8.28
N GLY A 61 6.56 -18.89 -7.04
CA GLY A 61 7.98 -18.70 -6.70
C GLY A 61 8.54 -17.34 -7.12
N LYS A 62 7.68 -16.32 -7.26
CA LYS A 62 8.05 -14.97 -7.74
C LYS A 62 7.94 -13.89 -6.65
N LEU A 63 7.60 -14.25 -5.42
CA LEU A 63 7.38 -13.28 -4.35
C LEU A 63 8.63 -12.43 -4.06
N ASP A 64 9.82 -13.02 -4.15
CA ASP A 64 11.09 -12.31 -3.91
C ASP A 64 11.35 -11.20 -4.94
N ARG A 65 10.71 -11.29 -6.10
CA ARG A 65 10.78 -10.27 -7.14
C ARG A 65 9.76 -9.14 -6.96
N VAL A 66 8.79 -9.33 -6.07
CA VAL A 66 7.82 -8.27 -5.75
C VAL A 66 8.52 -7.23 -4.91
N TRP A 67 8.70 -6.03 -5.50
CA TRP A 67 9.46 -4.95 -4.88
C TRP A 67 8.57 -3.87 -4.26
N MET A 68 7.48 -3.53 -4.93
CA MET A 68 6.69 -2.37 -4.57
C MET A 68 5.19 -2.60 -4.77
N LEU A 69 4.39 -2.06 -3.84
CA LEU A 69 2.97 -1.80 -4.01
C LEU A 69 2.76 -0.29 -4.18
N LEU A 70 2.13 0.10 -5.29
CA LEU A 70 1.79 1.49 -5.61
C LEU A 70 0.28 1.65 -5.65
N LEU A 71 -0.26 2.54 -4.84
CA LEU A 71 -1.68 2.86 -4.76
C LEU A 71 -1.91 4.37 -4.71
N THR A 72 -3.02 4.81 -5.30
CA THR A 72 -3.45 6.21 -5.28
C THR A 72 -4.35 6.49 -4.08
N ASN A 73 -3.88 7.34 -3.17
CA ASN A 73 -4.57 7.72 -1.93
C ASN A 73 -4.55 9.26 -1.77
N CYS A 74 -5.53 9.98 -1.94
CA CYS A 74 -6.89 9.90 -2.39
C CYS A 74 -6.97 9.85 -3.94
N THR A 75 -7.89 9.06 -4.48
CA THR A 75 -8.13 9.06 -5.92
C THR A 75 -8.80 10.36 -6.36
N PHE A 76 -8.90 10.58 -7.68
CA PHE A 76 -9.60 11.75 -8.23
C PHE A 76 -11.07 11.80 -7.80
N ASP A 77 -11.70 10.63 -7.63
CA ASP A 77 -13.08 10.48 -7.18
C ASP A 77 -13.25 10.53 -5.65
N GLY A 78 -12.16 10.78 -4.91
CA GLY A 78 -12.20 10.94 -3.45
C GLY A 78 -12.09 9.63 -2.66
N ILE A 79 -11.68 8.54 -3.26
CA ILE A 79 -11.48 7.25 -2.56
C ILE A 79 -10.24 7.32 -1.69
N VAL A 80 -10.39 6.98 -0.41
CA VAL A 80 -9.33 7.01 0.61
C VAL A 80 -9.17 5.63 1.24
N TYR A 81 -7.94 5.13 1.27
CA TYR A 81 -7.61 3.83 1.86
C TYR A 81 -7.48 3.87 3.39
N ASN A 82 -7.67 2.71 4.02
CA ASN A 82 -7.11 2.44 5.33
C ASN A 82 -5.65 2.02 5.17
N VAL A 83 -4.76 3.02 5.11
CA VAL A 83 -3.34 2.82 4.80
C VAL A 83 -2.66 1.89 5.79
N GLU A 84 -2.93 2.03 7.11
CA GLU A 84 -2.36 1.18 8.15
C GLU A 84 -2.67 -0.29 7.87
N ARG A 85 -3.95 -0.60 7.64
CA ARG A 85 -4.39 -1.97 7.39
C ARG A 85 -3.80 -2.58 6.12
N VAL A 86 -3.72 -1.79 5.04
CA VAL A 86 -3.09 -2.25 3.79
C VAL A 86 -1.63 -2.63 4.03
N ILE A 87 -0.89 -1.77 4.73
CA ILE A 87 0.53 -2.01 5.01
C ILE A 87 0.71 -3.24 5.91
N GLU A 88 -0.03 -3.33 7.02
CA GLU A 88 0.05 -4.47 7.95
C GLU A 88 -0.16 -5.80 7.24
N GLU A 89 -1.29 -5.96 6.55
CA GLU A 89 -1.64 -7.24 5.95
C GLU A 89 -0.75 -7.61 4.76
N CYS A 90 -0.22 -6.62 4.03
CA CYS A 90 0.76 -6.88 2.97
C CYS A 90 2.12 -7.29 3.53
N LEU A 91 2.60 -6.64 4.60
CA LEU A 91 3.86 -7.01 5.26
C LEU A 91 3.80 -8.38 5.93
N ALA A 92 2.63 -8.86 6.31
CA ALA A 92 2.45 -10.23 6.81
C ALA A 92 2.75 -11.29 5.74
N ILE A 93 2.55 -10.97 4.45
CA ILE A 93 2.82 -11.87 3.32
C ILE A 93 4.21 -11.62 2.74
N LYS A 94 4.62 -10.36 2.63
CA LYS A 94 5.89 -9.89 2.05
C LYS A 94 6.54 -8.86 2.99
N PRO A 95 7.34 -9.29 3.98
CA PRO A 95 7.85 -8.42 5.07
C PRO A 95 8.78 -7.28 4.63
N ASP A 96 9.36 -7.37 3.45
CA ASP A 96 10.27 -6.38 2.87
C ASP A 96 9.65 -5.57 1.72
N LEU A 97 8.31 -5.60 1.59
CA LEU A 97 7.59 -4.82 0.56
C LEU A 97 7.77 -3.32 0.79
N ILE A 98 7.99 -2.59 -0.30
CA ILE A 98 8.00 -1.13 -0.31
C ILE A 98 6.62 -0.62 -0.73
N PHE A 99 6.18 0.47 -0.11
CA PHE A 99 4.92 1.13 -0.44
C PHE A 99 5.18 2.50 -1.04
N LEU A 100 4.59 2.76 -2.20
CA LEU A 100 4.50 4.08 -2.79
C LEU A 100 3.04 4.51 -2.80
N TRP A 101 2.73 5.58 -2.07
CA TRP A 101 1.40 6.17 -2.01
C TRP A 101 1.36 7.44 -2.84
N ASP A 102 0.56 7.47 -3.87
CA ASP A 102 0.28 8.69 -4.60
C ASP A 102 -0.78 9.51 -3.84
N GLU A 103 -0.32 10.46 -3.07
CA GLU A 103 -1.12 11.42 -2.30
C GLU A 103 -1.17 12.80 -2.99
N ALA A 104 -1.04 12.84 -4.32
CA ALA A 104 -1.00 14.09 -5.08
C ALA A 104 -2.20 15.01 -4.80
N TRP A 105 -3.37 14.44 -4.54
CA TRP A 105 -4.59 15.16 -4.17
C TRP A 105 -4.87 15.20 -2.66
N PHE A 106 -4.00 14.64 -1.83
CA PHE A 106 -4.25 14.40 -0.40
C PHE A 106 -3.33 15.18 0.55
N ALA A 107 -2.54 16.13 0.03
CA ALA A 107 -1.60 16.91 0.86
C ALA A 107 -2.30 17.69 2.00
N PHE A 108 -3.53 18.18 1.80
CA PHE A 108 -4.33 18.87 2.82
C PHE A 108 -4.69 17.99 4.02
N ALA A 109 -4.75 16.68 3.83
CA ALA A 109 -5.21 15.74 4.85
C ALA A 109 -4.35 15.79 6.14
N ARG A 110 -3.08 16.15 6.02
CA ARG A 110 -2.17 16.30 7.17
C ARG A 110 -2.69 17.31 8.19
N PHE A 111 -3.36 18.35 7.73
CA PHE A 111 -3.83 19.47 8.55
C PHE A 111 -5.22 19.23 9.18
N GLY A 112 -5.98 18.27 8.66
CA GLY A 112 -7.30 17.92 9.17
C GLY A 112 -7.27 16.71 10.10
N PRO A 113 -7.84 16.78 11.32
CA PRO A 113 -7.80 15.67 12.28
C PRO A 113 -8.45 14.39 11.75
N THR A 114 -9.54 14.53 10.98
CA THR A 114 -10.31 13.40 10.44
C THR A 114 -9.51 12.58 9.41
N TYR A 115 -8.77 13.27 8.53
CA TYR A 115 -8.06 12.60 7.44
C TYR A 115 -6.59 12.31 7.75
N ARG A 116 -6.00 12.98 8.74
CA ARG A 116 -4.58 12.83 9.09
C ARG A 116 -4.17 11.38 9.28
N GLN A 117 -4.98 10.61 9.99
CA GLN A 117 -4.74 9.19 10.25
C GLN A 117 -4.81 8.30 8.99
N ARG A 118 -5.32 8.83 7.88
CA ARG A 118 -5.37 8.13 6.59
C ARG A 118 -4.17 8.42 5.70
N THR A 119 -3.27 9.32 6.10
CA THR A 119 -2.07 9.64 5.32
C THR A 119 -0.99 8.56 5.52
N ALA A 120 -0.22 8.33 4.46
CA ALA A 120 0.84 7.31 4.47
C ALA A 120 1.90 7.57 5.54
N MET A 121 2.30 8.83 5.76
CA MET A 121 3.30 9.16 6.78
C MET A 121 2.78 9.01 8.21
N ASN A 122 1.48 9.23 8.45
CA ASN A 122 0.89 8.95 9.76
C ASN A 122 0.88 7.43 10.02
N ALA A 123 0.44 6.65 9.03
CA ALA A 123 0.47 5.18 9.11
C ALA A 123 1.89 4.66 9.38
N ALA A 124 2.91 5.21 8.69
CA ALA A 124 4.31 4.85 8.91
C ALA A 124 4.72 5.02 10.38
N ASN A 125 4.39 6.17 10.99
CA ASN A 125 4.75 6.44 12.37
C ASN A 125 4.04 5.48 13.34
N VAL A 126 2.73 5.30 13.18
CA VAL A 126 1.94 4.41 14.04
C VAL A 126 2.42 2.97 13.94
N LEU A 127 2.65 2.46 12.73
CA LEU A 127 3.05 1.07 12.53
C LEU A 127 4.47 0.78 12.99
N ARG A 128 5.40 1.72 12.80
CA ARG A 128 6.77 1.57 13.30
C ARG A 128 6.85 1.40 14.81
N ASP A 129 6.00 2.11 15.54
CA ASP A 129 5.94 2.00 17.00
C ASP A 129 5.19 0.73 17.42
N ARG A 130 4.07 0.43 16.74
CA ARG A 130 3.26 -0.78 16.98
C ARG A 130 4.08 -2.06 16.80
N PHE A 131 4.84 -2.19 15.72
CA PHE A 131 5.60 -3.41 15.40
C PHE A 131 6.77 -3.70 16.36
N LYS A 132 7.14 -2.71 17.18
CA LYS A 132 8.15 -2.89 18.24
C LYS A 132 7.57 -3.26 19.60
N SER A 133 6.25 -3.22 19.74
CA SER A 133 5.60 -3.46 21.03
C SER A 133 5.51 -4.95 21.37
N ASP A 134 5.62 -5.29 22.66
CA ASP A 134 5.42 -6.65 23.15
C ASP A 134 4.02 -7.17 22.86
N ALA A 135 3.02 -6.28 22.90
CA ALA A 135 1.64 -6.63 22.56
C ALA A 135 1.51 -7.10 21.11
N HIS A 136 2.22 -6.46 20.17
CA HIS A 136 2.25 -6.88 18.77
C HIS A 136 2.94 -8.23 18.61
N ALA A 137 4.05 -8.44 19.30
CA ALA A 137 4.78 -9.72 19.26
C ALA A 137 3.90 -10.87 19.77
N ALA A 138 3.22 -10.69 20.90
CA ALA A 138 2.29 -11.68 21.44
C ALA A 138 1.11 -11.98 20.50
N ALA A 139 0.54 -10.94 19.89
CA ALA A 139 -0.56 -11.09 18.92
C ALA A 139 -0.10 -11.85 17.66
N TYR A 140 1.09 -11.55 17.17
CA TYR A 140 1.69 -12.27 16.04
C TYR A 140 1.89 -13.76 16.35
N GLU A 141 2.49 -14.08 17.49
CA GLU A 141 2.71 -15.49 17.91
C GLU A 141 1.39 -16.26 18.06
N SER A 142 0.35 -15.62 18.62
CA SER A 142 -0.96 -16.22 18.73
C SER A 142 -1.55 -16.52 17.36
N GLN A 143 -1.50 -15.54 16.44
CA GLN A 143 -2.02 -15.72 15.10
C GLN A 143 -1.25 -16.78 14.30
N GLN A 144 0.08 -16.86 14.46
CA GLN A 144 0.87 -17.91 13.78
C GLN A 144 0.47 -19.33 14.21
N LYS A 145 0.08 -19.50 15.47
CA LYS A 145 -0.45 -20.81 15.95
C LYS A 145 -1.83 -21.09 15.35
N GLU A 146 -2.69 -20.09 15.31
CA GLU A 146 -4.06 -20.20 14.78
C GLU A 146 -4.07 -20.50 13.28
N LEU A 147 -3.21 -19.79 12.52
CA LEU A 147 -3.15 -19.91 11.05
C LEU A 147 -2.18 -21.01 10.57
N LYS A 148 -1.67 -21.86 11.46
CA LYS A 148 -0.77 -22.93 11.08
C LYS A 148 -1.46 -23.93 10.14
N GLY A 149 -1.00 -23.97 8.88
CA GLY A 149 -1.59 -24.82 7.85
C GLY A 149 -2.86 -24.27 7.22
N ALA A 150 -3.21 -23.01 7.47
CA ALA A 150 -4.34 -22.35 6.82
C ALA A 150 -4.14 -22.29 5.31
N ASP A 151 -5.22 -22.43 4.56
CA ASP A 151 -5.25 -22.28 3.12
C ASP A 151 -5.27 -20.79 2.70
N ASP A 152 -5.07 -20.55 1.41
CA ASP A 152 -5.07 -19.20 0.87
C ASP A 152 -6.41 -18.48 1.09
N GLU A 153 -7.54 -19.19 1.03
CA GLU A 153 -8.87 -18.58 1.23
C GLU A 153 -9.03 -18.06 2.67
N THR A 154 -8.54 -18.79 3.65
CA THR A 154 -8.49 -18.37 5.05
C THR A 154 -7.59 -17.13 5.21
N LEU A 155 -6.40 -17.13 4.59
CA LEU A 155 -5.48 -15.99 4.65
C LEU A 155 -6.09 -14.73 3.98
N LEU A 156 -6.84 -14.89 2.89
CA LEU A 156 -7.50 -13.79 2.20
C LEU A 156 -8.59 -13.12 3.06
N ASN A 157 -9.29 -13.88 3.86
CA ASN A 157 -10.42 -13.41 4.65
C ASN A 157 -10.07 -13.00 6.09
N THR A 158 -8.87 -13.37 6.56
CA THR A 158 -8.40 -13.04 7.91
C THR A 158 -7.53 -11.78 7.89
N PRO A 159 -7.72 -10.80 8.80
CA PRO A 159 -6.75 -9.73 9.02
C PRO A 159 -5.40 -10.33 9.45
N LEU A 160 -4.35 -10.03 8.70
CA LEU A 160 -3.02 -10.60 8.93
C LEU A 160 -2.13 -9.65 9.74
N ILE A 161 -1.32 -10.22 10.63
CA ILE A 161 -0.37 -9.51 11.48
C ILE A 161 1.04 -9.78 10.96
N PRO A 162 1.86 -8.74 10.65
CA PRO A 162 3.23 -8.94 10.19
C PRO A 162 4.18 -9.34 11.33
N PRO A 163 5.34 -9.91 11.00
CA PRO A 163 6.36 -10.24 11.99
C PRO A 163 6.76 -9.03 12.85
N PRO A 164 7.08 -9.22 14.14
CA PRO A 164 7.62 -8.15 14.99
C PRO A 164 8.87 -7.52 14.35
N ASN A 165 9.05 -6.21 14.58
CA ASN A 165 10.12 -5.42 13.99
C ASN A 165 10.14 -5.37 12.45
N SER A 166 9.04 -5.67 11.79
CA SER A 166 8.90 -5.46 10.34
C SER A 166 9.26 -4.03 9.96
N ARG A 167 10.09 -3.89 8.93
CA ARG A 167 10.53 -2.57 8.45
C ARG A 167 9.43 -1.92 7.62
N VAL A 168 8.98 -0.76 8.06
CA VAL A 168 7.95 0.01 7.36
C VAL A 168 8.62 0.98 6.40
N ARG A 169 8.67 0.63 5.11
CA ARG A 169 9.28 1.44 4.04
C ARG A 169 8.21 2.08 3.18
N ILE A 170 8.02 3.36 3.37
CA ILE A 170 6.94 4.12 2.74
C ILE A 170 7.48 5.37 2.05
N TYR A 171 7.01 5.58 0.83
CA TYR A 171 7.19 6.79 0.05
C TYR A 171 5.81 7.38 -0.24
N ALA A 172 5.64 8.68 -0.08
CA ALA A 172 4.40 9.37 -0.44
C ALA A 172 4.69 10.57 -1.32
N THR A 173 4.06 10.63 -2.49
CA THR A 173 4.17 11.75 -3.41
C THR A 173 3.00 12.70 -3.22
N GLN A 174 3.27 14.00 -3.14
CA GLN A 174 2.23 15.02 -2.98
C GLN A 174 2.45 16.17 -3.96
N SER A 175 1.37 16.69 -4.53
CA SER A 175 1.39 17.88 -5.38
C SER A 175 0.94 19.10 -4.58
N THR A 176 1.85 20.05 -4.35
CA THR A 176 1.54 21.25 -3.57
C THR A 176 0.58 22.20 -4.27
N HIS A 177 0.62 22.21 -5.61
CA HIS A 177 -0.23 23.07 -6.45
C HIS A 177 -1.68 22.59 -6.63
N LYS A 178 -2.03 21.38 -6.13
CA LYS A 178 -3.39 20.84 -6.28
C LYS A 178 -4.28 21.19 -5.09
N THR A 179 -3.79 20.92 -3.87
CA THR A 179 -4.60 21.05 -2.64
C THR A 179 -3.98 21.95 -1.58
N LEU A 180 -2.78 22.44 -1.82
CA LEU A 180 -2.11 23.47 -1.00
C LEU A 180 -1.92 24.75 -1.85
N THR A 181 -1.64 25.86 -1.18
CA THR A 181 -1.40 27.14 -1.83
C THR A 181 0.04 27.23 -2.33
N SER A 182 0.27 26.83 -3.56
CA SER A 182 1.56 27.05 -4.23
C SER A 182 1.39 27.33 -5.71
N LEU A 183 2.41 27.97 -6.30
CA LEU A 183 2.45 28.14 -7.75
C LEU A 183 2.73 26.79 -8.43
N ARG A 184 2.28 26.67 -9.66
CA ARG A 184 2.60 25.51 -10.50
C ARG A 184 4.07 25.50 -10.89
N GLN A 185 4.76 24.39 -10.97
CA GLN A 185 4.33 23.07 -10.51
C GLN A 185 5.20 22.71 -9.30
N GLY A 186 4.58 22.49 -8.15
CA GLY A 186 5.26 22.04 -6.96
C GLY A 186 4.90 20.60 -6.62
N SER A 187 5.90 19.82 -6.19
CA SER A 187 5.68 18.47 -5.68
C SER A 187 6.64 18.17 -4.52
N MET A 188 6.23 17.25 -3.67
CA MET A 188 7.02 16.74 -2.55
C MET A 188 7.04 15.23 -2.59
N ILE A 189 8.12 14.64 -2.12
CA ILE A 189 8.17 13.23 -1.75
C ILE A 189 8.52 13.13 -0.28
N HIS A 190 7.70 12.41 0.47
CA HIS A 190 7.95 12.08 1.87
C HIS A 190 8.51 10.66 1.93
N VAL A 191 9.48 10.46 2.79
CA VAL A 191 10.22 9.19 2.89
C VAL A 191 10.24 8.71 4.33
N ASN A 192 9.85 7.46 4.55
CA ASN A 192 10.10 6.70 5.76
C ASN A 192 10.73 5.35 5.35
N ASP A 193 12.08 5.25 5.51
CA ASP A 193 12.84 4.06 5.11
C ASP A 193 13.88 3.66 6.19
#